data_7ef5af899201b7222bc2ab27d8d73aba
#
_entry.id   7ef5af899201b7222bc2ab27d8d73aba
#
_cell.length_a   1.000
_cell.length_b   1.000
_cell.length_c   1.000
_cell.angle_alpha   90.00
_cell.angle_beta   90.00
_cell.angle_gamma   90.00
#
_symmetry.space_group_name_H-M   'P 1'
#
loop_
_entity.id
_entity.type
_entity.pdbx_description
1 polymer ?
#
loop_
_entity_poly.entity_id
_entity_poly.type
_entity_poly.pdbx_seq_one_letter_code
_entity_poly.pdbx_strand_id
1 'polypeptide(L)'
;VLLSIEDIYNQHPEFEKAKIIERLVEPDRIFTFRVTWVDDKGEVQTNLGYRVQFNNAIGPYKGGIRFHASVNLSILKFLGFEQTFKNALTTLPMGGGKGGSDFSPRGKSDAEIMRFCQAFMLELWRHLGPDMDVPAGDIGVGGREVGYMFGMYKKLTREFTGTFTGKGLEFGGSLIRPEATGFGGLYFVNQMLQTKGIDIKGKTVAISGFGNVAWGAATKATELGAKVVTISGPDGYIYDPNGISGEKIDYMLELRASGNDIVAPYADEFPGSTFVAGKRPWEVKADIALPC
;
A
#
# COMPACT_ATOMS: atom_id res chain seq x y z
N VAL A 1 4.46 -17.52 -2.65
CA VAL A 1 3.13 -17.80 -2.05
C VAL A 1 2.71 -19.23 -2.31
N LEU A 2 2.69 -19.74 -3.58
CA LEU A 2 2.25 -21.12 -3.85
C LEU A 2 3.07 -22.14 -3.07
N LEU A 3 4.40 -22.02 -3.09
CA LEU A 3 5.28 -22.92 -2.31
C LEU A 3 5.02 -22.84 -0.80
N SER A 4 4.59 -21.70 -0.28
CA SER A 4 4.34 -21.53 1.16
C SER A 4 3.01 -22.14 1.64
N ILE A 5 2.13 -22.54 0.72
CA ILE A 5 0.85 -23.20 1.03
C ILE A 5 0.82 -24.66 0.58
N GLU A 6 1.91 -25.17 0.00
CA GLU A 6 2.00 -26.53 -0.54
C GLU A 6 1.70 -27.60 0.52
N ASP A 7 2.26 -27.45 1.72
CA ASP A 7 2.02 -28.39 2.83
C ASP A 7 0.55 -28.43 3.26
N ILE A 8 -0.12 -27.27 3.27
CA ILE A 8 -1.55 -27.18 3.59
C ILE A 8 -2.36 -27.88 2.50
N TYR A 9 -2.01 -27.65 1.24
CA TYR A 9 -2.69 -28.26 0.10
C TYR A 9 -2.57 -29.78 0.11
N ASN A 10 -1.37 -30.29 0.42
CA ASN A 10 -1.11 -31.72 0.53
C ASN A 10 -1.86 -32.41 1.70
N GLN A 11 -2.19 -31.66 2.76
CA GLN A 11 -2.99 -32.14 3.89
C GLN A 11 -4.51 -32.12 3.61
N HIS A 12 -4.95 -31.47 2.53
CA HIS A 12 -6.34 -31.25 2.18
C HIS A 12 -6.66 -31.72 0.74
N PRO A 13 -6.77 -33.05 0.49
CA PRO A 13 -7.02 -33.60 -0.86
C PRO A 13 -8.35 -33.11 -1.47
N GLU A 14 -9.29 -32.67 -0.65
CA GLU A 14 -10.52 -32.00 -1.12
C GLU A 14 -10.23 -30.69 -1.87
N PHE A 15 -9.16 -29.98 -1.55
CA PHE A 15 -8.76 -28.77 -2.26
C PHE A 15 -8.21 -29.07 -3.66
N GLU A 16 -7.45 -30.16 -3.79
CA GLU A 16 -6.97 -30.63 -5.09
C GLU A 16 -8.15 -31.05 -5.99
N LYS A 17 -9.09 -31.84 -5.45
CA LYS A 17 -10.29 -32.25 -6.17
C LYS A 17 -11.13 -31.06 -6.64
N ALA A 18 -11.23 -30.01 -5.84
CA ALA A 18 -11.94 -28.78 -6.16
C ALA A 18 -11.15 -27.80 -7.05
N LYS A 19 -9.90 -28.14 -7.40
CA LYS A 19 -9.01 -27.28 -8.20
C LYS A 19 -8.83 -25.88 -7.58
N ILE A 20 -8.69 -25.81 -6.26
CA ILE A 20 -8.66 -24.54 -5.54
C ILE A 20 -7.47 -23.70 -5.98
N ILE A 21 -6.26 -24.25 -6.03
CA ILE A 21 -5.04 -23.53 -6.41
C ILE A 21 -5.12 -23.05 -7.86
N GLU A 22 -5.48 -23.93 -8.78
CA GLU A 22 -5.58 -23.59 -10.21
C GLU A 22 -6.59 -22.47 -10.47
N ARG A 23 -7.66 -22.42 -9.69
CA ARG A 23 -8.66 -21.33 -9.76
C ARG A 23 -8.20 -20.04 -9.08
N LEU A 24 -7.38 -20.16 -8.03
CA LEU A 24 -6.88 -19.00 -7.28
C LEU A 24 -5.72 -18.28 -7.97
N VAL A 25 -4.97 -18.93 -8.85
CA VAL A 25 -3.81 -18.32 -9.52
C VAL A 25 -4.18 -17.52 -10.76
N GLU A 26 -5.37 -17.73 -11.29
CA GLU A 26 -5.87 -16.98 -12.44
C GLU A 26 -6.95 -15.99 -12.03
N PRO A 27 -6.85 -14.72 -12.48
CA PRO A 27 -7.86 -13.73 -12.19
C PRO A 27 -9.16 -13.99 -13.00
N ASP A 28 -10.29 -13.56 -12.42
CA ASP A 28 -11.58 -13.66 -13.12
C ASP A 28 -11.60 -12.81 -14.40
N ARG A 29 -11.00 -11.60 -14.36
CA ARG A 29 -10.95 -10.66 -15.51
C ARG A 29 -9.74 -9.76 -15.43
N ILE A 30 -9.23 -9.39 -16.61
CA ILE A 30 -8.18 -8.39 -16.78
C ILE A 30 -8.65 -7.37 -17.82
N PHE A 31 -8.57 -6.10 -17.45
CA PHE A 31 -8.75 -4.98 -18.36
C PHE A 31 -7.41 -4.31 -18.59
N THR A 32 -7.03 -4.17 -19.85
CA THR A 32 -5.87 -3.40 -20.30
C THR A 32 -6.35 -2.35 -21.28
N PHE A 33 -6.01 -1.11 -21.04
CA PHE A 33 -6.48 0.01 -21.85
C PHE A 33 -5.40 1.08 -21.99
N ARG A 34 -5.49 1.86 -23.06
CA ARG A 34 -4.64 3.02 -23.30
C ARG A 34 -5.27 4.25 -22.65
N VAL A 35 -4.46 4.99 -21.90
CA VAL A 35 -4.83 6.28 -21.30
C VAL A 35 -4.11 7.38 -22.07
N THR A 36 -4.86 8.18 -22.81
CA THR A 36 -4.32 9.34 -23.55
C THR A 36 -4.72 10.62 -22.84
N TRP A 37 -3.76 11.48 -22.58
CA TRP A 37 -3.95 12.73 -21.84
C TRP A 37 -3.02 13.82 -22.36
N VAL A 38 -3.21 15.08 -21.95
CA VAL A 38 -2.41 16.23 -22.39
C VAL A 38 -1.66 16.81 -21.20
N ASP A 39 -0.37 17.04 -21.35
CA ASP A 39 0.47 17.66 -20.32
C ASP A 39 0.32 19.19 -20.27
N ASP A 40 1.06 19.85 -19.37
CA ASP A 40 0.99 21.31 -19.21
C ASP A 40 1.60 22.07 -20.39
N LYS A 41 2.37 21.42 -21.25
CA LYS A 41 2.92 21.99 -22.47
C LYS A 41 1.97 21.88 -23.66
N GLY A 42 0.83 21.20 -23.50
CA GLY A 42 -0.12 20.91 -24.55
C GLY A 42 0.26 19.69 -25.41
N GLU A 43 1.24 18.91 -24.97
CA GLU A 43 1.69 17.71 -25.67
C GLU A 43 0.84 16.48 -25.29
N VAL A 44 0.54 15.63 -26.27
CA VAL A 44 -0.21 14.40 -26.05
C VAL A 44 0.68 13.34 -25.46
N GLN A 45 0.27 12.80 -24.33
CA GLN A 45 0.93 11.73 -23.60
C GLN A 45 0.09 10.45 -23.64
N THR A 46 0.74 9.30 -23.55
CA THR A 46 0.09 7.99 -23.57
C THR A 46 0.68 7.07 -22.52
N ASN A 47 -0.18 6.45 -21.73
CA ASN A 47 0.17 5.45 -20.73
C ASN A 47 -0.70 4.20 -20.87
N LEU A 48 -0.29 3.09 -20.28
CA LEU A 48 -1.11 1.90 -20.15
C LEU A 48 -1.81 1.89 -18.79
N GLY A 49 -3.11 1.62 -18.84
CA GLY A 49 -3.94 1.41 -17.66
C GLY A 49 -4.37 -0.06 -17.53
N TYR A 50 -4.53 -0.50 -16.30
CA TYR A 50 -4.90 -1.88 -15.98
C TYR A 50 -5.88 -1.94 -14.83
N ARG A 51 -6.81 -2.92 -14.87
CA ARG A 51 -7.57 -3.40 -13.72
C ARG A 51 -7.63 -4.91 -13.76
N VAL A 52 -7.19 -5.54 -12.69
CA VAL A 52 -7.28 -6.97 -12.46
C VAL A 52 -8.39 -7.20 -11.44
N GLN A 53 -9.52 -7.72 -11.88
CA GLN A 53 -10.59 -8.25 -11.04
C GLN A 53 -10.22 -9.69 -10.75
N PHE A 54 -9.58 -9.90 -9.57
CA PHE A 54 -8.87 -11.13 -9.33
C PHE A 54 -9.81 -12.25 -8.87
N ASN A 55 -10.55 -12.01 -7.79
CA ASN A 55 -11.48 -12.99 -7.24
C ASN A 55 -12.61 -12.31 -6.47
N ASN A 56 -13.84 -12.72 -6.71
CA ASN A 56 -15.04 -12.18 -6.04
C ASN A 56 -15.85 -13.24 -5.28
N ALA A 57 -15.26 -14.39 -4.97
CA ALA A 57 -15.97 -15.50 -4.34
C ALA A 57 -16.63 -15.15 -3.01
N ILE A 58 -16.07 -14.20 -2.26
CA ILE A 58 -16.58 -13.78 -0.94
C ILE A 58 -17.09 -12.34 -0.90
N GLY A 59 -17.11 -11.63 -2.03
CA GLY A 59 -17.61 -10.25 -2.11
C GLY A 59 -17.04 -9.47 -3.28
N PRO A 60 -17.43 -8.20 -3.45
CA PRO A 60 -16.95 -7.36 -4.54
C PRO A 60 -15.43 -7.33 -4.64
N TYR A 61 -14.90 -7.18 -5.86
CA TYR A 61 -13.47 -6.97 -6.04
C TYR A 61 -13.03 -5.74 -5.27
N LYS A 62 -11.96 -5.84 -4.51
CA LYS A 62 -11.46 -4.77 -3.65
C LYS A 62 -9.95 -4.70 -3.68
N GLY A 63 -9.41 -3.51 -3.97
CA GLY A 63 -7.97 -3.28 -3.93
C GLY A 63 -7.54 -1.99 -4.62
N GLY A 64 -6.32 -1.54 -4.30
CA GLY A 64 -5.79 -0.25 -4.71
C GLY A 64 -5.52 -0.08 -6.20
N ILE A 65 -5.33 1.17 -6.59
CA ILE A 65 -4.79 1.60 -7.88
C ILE A 65 -3.41 2.18 -7.62
N ARG A 66 -2.40 1.71 -8.36
CA ARG A 66 -1.00 2.16 -8.26
C ARG A 66 -0.61 2.98 -9.49
N PHE A 67 -0.07 4.18 -9.25
CA PHE A 67 0.55 4.99 -10.30
C PHE A 67 2.07 5.06 -10.08
N HIS A 68 2.80 4.29 -10.88
CA HIS A 68 4.26 4.23 -10.79
C HIS A 68 4.84 3.70 -12.09
N ALA A 69 5.97 4.25 -12.52
CA ALA A 69 6.62 3.89 -13.80
C ALA A 69 6.95 2.38 -13.95
N SER A 70 7.10 1.66 -12.85
CA SER A 70 7.37 0.21 -12.88
C SER A 70 6.11 -0.65 -13.05
N VAL A 71 4.91 -0.07 -13.04
CA VAL A 71 3.65 -0.83 -13.13
C VAL A 71 3.56 -1.56 -14.46
N ASN A 72 3.25 -2.84 -14.38
CA ASN A 72 2.94 -3.69 -15.51
C ASN A 72 1.91 -4.75 -15.09
N LEU A 73 1.38 -5.48 -16.06
CA LEU A 73 0.33 -6.46 -15.79
C LEU A 73 0.76 -7.58 -14.84
N SER A 74 2.01 -8.05 -14.92
CA SER A 74 2.52 -9.12 -14.06
C SER A 74 2.52 -8.71 -12.59
N ILE A 75 3.00 -7.49 -12.29
CA ILE A 75 2.97 -6.92 -10.93
C ILE A 75 1.53 -6.81 -10.42
N LEU A 76 0.60 -6.35 -11.25
CA LEU A 76 -0.79 -6.17 -10.83
C LEU A 76 -1.54 -7.51 -10.66
N LYS A 77 -1.24 -8.52 -11.45
CA LYS A 77 -1.74 -9.90 -11.23
C LYS A 77 -1.27 -10.41 -9.87
N PHE A 78 0.02 -10.31 -9.58
CA PHE A 78 0.58 -10.74 -8.30
C PHE A 78 -0.06 -10.00 -7.12
N LEU A 79 -0.14 -8.68 -7.20
CA LEU A 79 -0.74 -7.87 -6.14
C LEU A 79 -2.25 -8.13 -5.98
N GLY A 80 -2.97 -8.43 -7.05
CA GLY A 80 -4.38 -8.84 -6.99
C GLY A 80 -4.57 -10.18 -6.31
N PHE A 81 -3.67 -11.12 -6.57
CA PHE A 81 -3.61 -12.41 -5.88
C PHE A 81 -3.37 -12.22 -4.37
N GLU A 82 -2.35 -11.46 -3.98
CA GLU A 82 -2.09 -11.15 -2.56
C GLU A 82 -3.28 -10.44 -1.90
N GLN A 83 -3.91 -9.50 -2.62
CA GLN A 83 -5.06 -8.76 -2.11
C GLN A 83 -6.25 -9.66 -1.81
N THR A 84 -6.45 -10.74 -2.58
CA THR A 84 -7.51 -11.74 -2.34
C THR A 84 -7.34 -12.39 -0.96
N PHE A 85 -6.15 -12.85 -0.62
CA PHE A 85 -5.87 -13.43 0.69
C PHE A 85 -5.92 -12.39 1.81
N LYS A 86 -5.33 -11.22 1.58
CA LYS A 86 -5.36 -10.13 2.54
C LYS A 86 -6.79 -9.78 2.96
N ASN A 87 -7.70 -9.65 1.98
CA ASN A 87 -9.09 -9.31 2.25
C ASN A 87 -9.84 -10.46 2.94
N ALA A 88 -9.62 -11.71 2.52
CA ALA A 88 -10.22 -12.89 3.14
C ALA A 88 -9.89 -13.01 4.63
N LEU A 89 -8.65 -12.69 5.02
CA LEU A 89 -8.20 -12.72 6.41
C LEU A 89 -8.85 -11.65 7.30
N THR A 90 -9.50 -10.65 6.74
CA THR A 90 -10.28 -9.66 7.51
C THR A 90 -11.62 -10.20 7.99
N THR A 91 -12.06 -11.35 7.48
CA THR A 91 -13.41 -11.94 7.67
C THR A 91 -14.55 -11.11 7.09
N LEU A 92 -14.27 -9.99 6.44
CA LEU A 92 -15.28 -9.13 5.78
C LEU A 92 -15.58 -9.65 4.35
N PRO A 93 -16.79 -9.38 3.83
CA PRO A 93 -17.20 -9.85 2.51
C PRO A 93 -16.57 -9.00 1.40
N MET A 94 -15.28 -9.17 1.19
CA MET A 94 -14.48 -8.47 0.19
C MET A 94 -13.65 -9.45 -0.62
N GLY A 95 -13.79 -9.39 -1.93
CA GLY A 95 -12.92 -10.08 -2.87
C GLY A 95 -11.57 -9.37 -3.08
N GLY A 96 -10.81 -9.78 -4.07
CA GLY A 96 -9.50 -9.21 -4.41
C GLY A 96 -9.48 -8.57 -5.80
N GLY A 97 -8.84 -7.42 -5.89
CA GLY A 97 -8.59 -6.73 -7.14
C GLY A 97 -7.39 -5.80 -7.03
N LYS A 98 -6.81 -5.42 -8.17
CA LYS A 98 -5.71 -4.48 -8.25
C LYS A 98 -5.73 -3.73 -9.57
N GLY A 99 -5.43 -2.44 -9.53
CA GLY A 99 -5.31 -1.63 -10.73
C GLY A 99 -4.06 -0.79 -10.73
N GLY A 100 -3.81 -0.11 -11.82
CA GLY A 100 -2.70 0.82 -11.92
C GLY A 100 -2.36 1.26 -13.33
N SER A 101 -1.33 2.07 -13.42
CA SER A 101 -0.76 2.57 -14.66
C SER A 101 0.75 2.79 -14.49
N ASP A 102 1.48 2.71 -15.60
CA ASP A 102 2.88 3.11 -15.70
C ASP A 102 3.08 4.64 -15.63
N PHE A 103 2.02 5.39 -15.47
CA PHE A 103 2.06 6.82 -15.15
C PHE A 103 2.74 7.08 -13.81
N SER A 104 3.66 8.04 -13.76
CA SER A 104 4.28 8.51 -12.51
C SER A 104 3.77 9.92 -12.17
N PRO A 105 3.14 10.13 -11.00
CA PRO A 105 2.72 11.48 -10.57
C PRO A 105 3.90 12.35 -10.10
N ARG A 106 5.10 11.78 -9.91
CA ARG A 106 6.27 12.55 -9.46
C ARG A 106 6.65 13.61 -10.49
N GLY A 107 6.80 14.85 -10.03
CA GLY A 107 7.17 15.99 -10.89
C GLY A 107 6.07 16.48 -11.83
N LYS A 108 4.85 15.98 -11.65
CA LYS A 108 3.65 16.42 -12.39
C LYS A 108 2.88 17.47 -11.60
N SER A 109 2.27 18.41 -12.30
CA SER A 109 1.36 19.36 -11.69
C SER A 109 0.04 18.70 -11.25
N ASP A 110 -0.69 19.34 -10.34
CA ASP A 110 -2.03 18.88 -9.95
C ASP A 110 -2.98 18.83 -11.14
N ALA A 111 -2.84 19.77 -12.08
CA ALA A 111 -3.64 19.81 -13.30
C ALA A 111 -3.32 18.63 -14.24
N GLU A 112 -2.06 18.26 -14.39
CA GLU A 112 -1.66 17.08 -15.17
C GLU A 112 -2.20 15.79 -14.53
N ILE A 113 -2.05 15.64 -13.21
CA ILE A 113 -2.55 14.48 -12.46
C ILE A 113 -4.07 14.39 -12.56
N MET A 114 -4.78 15.51 -12.45
CA MET A 114 -6.23 15.53 -12.61
C MET A 114 -6.65 15.07 -14.02
N ARG A 115 -6.03 15.60 -15.08
CA ARG A 115 -6.31 15.20 -16.46
C ARG A 115 -6.04 13.71 -16.69
N PHE A 116 -4.92 13.22 -16.14
CA PHE A 116 -4.61 11.80 -16.20
C PHE A 116 -5.67 10.94 -15.49
N CYS A 117 -6.04 11.29 -14.25
CA CYS A 117 -7.07 10.57 -13.50
C CYS A 117 -8.42 10.55 -14.22
N GLN A 118 -8.80 11.67 -14.85
CA GLN A 118 -10.02 11.76 -15.63
C GLN A 118 -9.96 10.86 -16.87
N ALA A 119 -8.85 10.87 -17.61
CA ALA A 119 -8.65 10.00 -18.77
C ALA A 119 -8.63 8.52 -18.40
N PHE A 120 -7.98 8.17 -17.29
CA PHE A 120 -7.95 6.81 -16.73
C PHE A 120 -9.37 6.33 -16.39
N MET A 121 -10.19 7.19 -15.80
CA MET A 121 -11.56 6.86 -15.43
C MET A 121 -12.51 6.74 -16.62
N LEU A 122 -12.27 7.44 -17.74
CA LEU A 122 -13.08 7.28 -18.96
C LEU A 122 -13.06 5.84 -19.48
N GLU A 123 -11.95 5.13 -19.28
CA GLU A 123 -11.82 3.73 -19.67
C GLU A 123 -12.35 2.77 -18.58
N LEU A 124 -12.11 3.09 -17.31
CA LEU A 124 -12.33 2.15 -16.20
C LEU A 124 -13.75 2.17 -15.61
N TRP A 125 -14.47 3.29 -15.66
CA TRP A 125 -15.68 3.51 -14.86
C TRP A 125 -16.77 2.44 -15.01
N ARG A 126 -16.91 1.86 -16.22
CA ARG A 126 -17.93 0.84 -16.51
C ARG A 126 -17.72 -0.48 -15.76
N HIS A 127 -16.52 -0.68 -15.25
CA HIS A 127 -16.10 -1.90 -14.56
C HIS A 127 -16.07 -1.72 -13.06
N LEU A 128 -16.48 -0.56 -12.54
CA LEU A 128 -16.50 -0.23 -11.13
C LEU A 128 -17.93 -0.08 -10.60
N GLY A 129 -18.08 -0.25 -9.31
CA GLY A 129 -19.36 -0.06 -8.62
C GLY A 129 -19.28 -0.51 -7.17
N PRO A 130 -20.18 -0.04 -6.29
CA PRO A 130 -20.13 -0.36 -4.87
C PRO A 130 -20.30 -1.86 -4.57
N ASP A 131 -21.03 -2.57 -5.43
CA ASP A 131 -21.31 -4.00 -5.27
C ASP A 131 -20.55 -4.88 -6.25
N MET A 132 -19.69 -4.29 -7.10
CA MET A 132 -18.95 -5.01 -8.14
C MET A 132 -17.43 -4.92 -7.92
N ASP A 133 -16.89 -3.71 -7.94
CA ASP A 133 -15.45 -3.47 -7.83
C ASP A 133 -15.18 -2.11 -7.21
N VAL A 134 -14.56 -2.10 -6.03
CA VAL A 134 -14.31 -0.92 -5.21
C VAL A 134 -12.81 -0.65 -5.10
N PRO A 135 -12.26 0.28 -5.90
CA PRO A 135 -10.86 0.65 -5.82
C PRO A 135 -10.51 1.43 -4.54
N ALA A 136 -9.21 1.59 -4.32
CA ALA A 136 -8.63 2.38 -3.24
C ALA A 136 -7.32 3.04 -3.69
N GLY A 137 -6.67 3.80 -2.80
CA GLY A 137 -5.31 4.26 -3.00
C GLY A 137 -4.27 3.16 -2.86
N ASP A 138 -3.10 3.42 -3.44
CA ASP A 138 -1.87 2.62 -3.34
C ASP A 138 -0.67 3.54 -3.66
N ILE A 139 0.51 3.02 -3.95
CA ILE A 139 1.69 3.83 -4.32
C ILE A 139 1.32 4.82 -5.45
N GLY A 140 1.61 6.11 -5.23
CA GLY A 140 1.32 7.18 -6.19
C GLY A 140 -0.15 7.57 -6.30
N VAL A 141 -1.03 7.01 -5.46
CA VAL A 141 -2.47 7.33 -5.42
C VAL A 141 -2.89 7.57 -3.97
N GLY A 142 -2.98 8.83 -3.61
CA GLY A 142 -3.48 9.30 -2.32
C GLY A 142 -4.90 9.86 -2.41
N GLY A 143 -5.29 10.62 -1.39
CA GLY A 143 -6.62 11.25 -1.31
C GLY A 143 -6.92 12.18 -2.49
N ARG A 144 -5.90 12.90 -3.00
CA ARG A 144 -6.02 13.78 -4.17
C ARG A 144 -6.42 12.99 -5.42
N GLU A 145 -5.67 11.95 -5.76
CA GLU A 145 -5.93 11.11 -6.94
C GLU A 145 -7.27 10.38 -6.82
N VAL A 146 -7.56 9.84 -5.64
CA VAL A 146 -8.87 9.22 -5.34
C VAL A 146 -10.00 10.22 -5.53
N GLY A 147 -9.83 11.47 -5.08
CA GLY A 147 -10.80 12.55 -5.27
C GLY A 147 -11.04 12.86 -6.74
N TYR A 148 -9.99 12.97 -7.55
CA TYR A 148 -10.11 13.20 -8.99
C TYR A 148 -10.81 12.04 -9.71
N MET A 149 -10.46 10.80 -9.38
CA MET A 149 -11.09 9.61 -9.97
C MET A 149 -12.55 9.48 -9.55
N PHE A 150 -12.87 9.67 -8.28
CA PHE A 150 -14.26 9.62 -7.80
C PHE A 150 -15.12 10.73 -8.38
N GLY A 151 -14.59 11.95 -8.49
CA GLY A 151 -15.26 13.08 -9.13
C GLY A 151 -15.64 12.77 -10.57
N MET A 152 -14.73 12.14 -11.33
CA MET A 152 -15.02 11.72 -12.71
C MET A 152 -16.01 10.56 -12.77
N TYR A 153 -15.89 9.55 -11.88
CA TYR A 153 -16.84 8.46 -11.75
C TYR A 153 -18.26 8.99 -11.51
N LYS A 154 -18.43 9.87 -10.50
CA LYS A 154 -19.72 10.51 -10.19
C LYS A 154 -20.29 11.28 -11.38
N LYS A 155 -19.44 11.96 -12.14
CA LYS A 155 -19.87 12.71 -13.33
C LYS A 155 -20.40 11.80 -14.43
N LEU A 156 -19.76 10.64 -14.65
CA LEU A 156 -20.12 9.68 -15.69
C LEU A 156 -21.34 8.85 -15.32
N THR A 157 -21.43 8.38 -14.09
CA THR A 157 -22.53 7.53 -13.61
C THR A 157 -23.76 8.34 -13.17
N ARG A 158 -23.57 9.60 -12.75
CA ARG A 158 -24.56 10.45 -12.06
C ARG A 158 -24.97 9.90 -10.69
N GLU A 159 -24.11 9.10 -10.07
CA GLU A 159 -24.35 8.46 -8.79
C GLU A 159 -23.34 8.90 -7.73
N PHE A 160 -23.79 9.06 -6.49
CA PHE A 160 -22.92 9.31 -5.33
C PHE A 160 -22.92 8.06 -4.44
N THR A 161 -22.14 7.07 -4.83
CA THR A 161 -22.14 5.73 -4.22
C THR A 161 -20.85 5.42 -3.46
N GLY A 162 -20.82 4.26 -2.78
CA GLY A 162 -19.67 3.73 -2.06
C GLY A 162 -18.52 3.22 -2.96
N THR A 163 -18.46 3.61 -4.21
CA THR A 163 -17.31 3.32 -5.08
C THR A 163 -16.10 4.12 -4.65
N PHE A 164 -14.94 3.50 -4.59
CA PHE A 164 -13.69 3.98 -3.98
C PHE A 164 -13.71 4.07 -2.45
N THR A 165 -12.62 3.64 -1.83
CA THR A 165 -12.26 3.95 -0.45
C THR A 165 -11.03 4.86 -0.41
N GLY A 166 -10.83 5.56 0.72
CA GLY A 166 -9.79 6.60 0.83
C GLY A 166 -10.23 7.96 0.29
N LYS A 167 -11.52 8.16 0.08
CA LYS A 167 -12.13 9.46 -0.26
C LYS A 167 -12.11 10.40 0.94
N GLY A 168 -12.06 11.72 0.68
CA GLY A 168 -12.35 12.73 1.69
C GLY A 168 -13.77 12.62 2.25
N LEU A 169 -14.01 13.20 3.42
CA LEU A 169 -15.32 13.18 4.09
C LEU A 169 -16.42 13.80 3.22
N GLU A 170 -16.07 14.84 2.48
CA GLU A 170 -16.95 15.55 1.54
C GLU A 170 -17.42 14.67 0.37
N PHE A 171 -16.75 13.56 0.10
CA PHE A 171 -17.10 12.56 -0.92
C PHE A 171 -17.72 11.29 -0.33
N GLY A 172 -18.19 11.35 0.92
CA GLY A 172 -18.76 10.20 1.63
C GLY A 172 -17.71 9.21 2.13
N GLY A 173 -16.47 9.66 2.30
CA GLY A 173 -15.39 8.89 2.89
C GLY A 173 -15.50 8.79 4.41
N SER A 174 -14.69 7.94 5.00
CA SER A 174 -14.52 7.79 6.45
C SER A 174 -13.30 8.57 6.93
N LEU A 175 -13.24 8.83 8.24
CA LEU A 175 -12.02 9.35 8.87
C LEU A 175 -10.86 8.37 8.62
N ILE A 176 -9.74 8.92 8.15
CA ILE A 176 -8.53 8.15 7.94
C ILE A 176 -7.73 8.05 9.23
N ARG A 177 -7.09 6.91 9.44
CA ARG A 177 -6.05 6.72 10.47
C ARG A 177 -4.77 6.31 9.76
N PRO A 178 -3.85 7.25 9.50
CA PRO A 178 -2.61 6.97 8.75
C PRO A 178 -1.76 5.88 9.39
N GLU A 179 -1.78 5.77 10.72
CA GLU A 179 -1.06 4.79 11.53
C GLU A 179 -1.62 3.36 11.45
N ALA A 180 -2.85 3.18 10.98
CA ALA A 180 -3.59 1.93 11.15
C ALA A 180 -2.88 0.70 10.58
N THR A 181 -2.20 0.82 9.44
CA THR A 181 -1.48 -0.30 8.82
C THR A 181 -0.27 -0.70 9.65
N GLY A 182 0.52 0.27 10.13
CA GLY A 182 1.66 0.03 11.01
C GLY A 182 1.22 -0.59 12.33
N PHE A 183 0.16 -0.07 12.94
CA PHE A 183 -0.42 -0.62 14.17
C PHE A 183 -0.87 -2.06 13.99
N GLY A 184 -1.60 -2.36 12.92
CA GLY A 184 -2.07 -3.71 12.60
C GLY A 184 -0.90 -4.69 12.41
N GLY A 185 0.18 -4.25 11.76
CA GLY A 185 1.41 -5.03 11.63
C GLY A 185 2.00 -5.40 12.99
N LEU A 186 2.07 -4.45 13.90
CA LEU A 186 2.60 -4.70 15.25
C LEU A 186 1.67 -5.57 16.13
N TYR A 187 0.36 -5.45 15.98
CA TYR A 187 -0.56 -6.37 16.64
C TYR A 187 -0.33 -7.81 16.17
N PHE A 188 -0.17 -7.99 14.86
CA PHE A 188 0.11 -9.31 14.29
C PHE A 188 1.46 -9.87 14.79
N VAL A 189 2.52 -9.06 14.74
CA VAL A 189 3.86 -9.45 15.27
C VAL A 189 3.77 -9.85 16.73
N ASN A 190 3.07 -9.07 17.56
CA ASN A 190 2.92 -9.38 18.98
C ASN A 190 2.21 -10.73 19.21
N GLN A 191 1.15 -11.02 18.42
CA GLN A 191 0.49 -12.33 18.46
C GLN A 191 1.43 -13.46 18.03
N MET A 192 2.22 -13.27 16.98
CA MET A 192 3.22 -14.26 16.54
C MET A 192 4.25 -14.55 17.64
N LEU A 193 4.74 -13.52 18.32
CA LEU A 193 5.71 -13.68 19.42
C LEU A 193 5.09 -14.42 20.61
N GLN A 194 3.85 -14.09 20.96
CA GLN A 194 3.12 -14.76 22.04
C GLN A 194 2.93 -16.26 21.80
N THR A 195 2.70 -16.71 20.56
CA THR A 195 2.61 -18.14 20.23
C THR A 195 3.92 -18.88 20.49
N LYS A 196 5.03 -18.17 20.61
CA LYS A 196 6.36 -18.69 20.93
C LYS A 196 6.78 -18.41 22.38
N GLY A 197 5.89 -17.82 23.18
CA GLY A 197 6.22 -17.42 24.56
C GLY A 197 7.22 -16.27 24.66
N ILE A 198 7.33 -15.45 23.61
CA ILE A 198 8.27 -14.32 23.54
C ILE A 198 7.50 -13.02 23.81
N ASP A 199 8.00 -12.19 24.71
CA ASP A 199 7.51 -10.84 24.93
C ASP A 199 8.22 -9.87 23.99
N ILE A 200 7.45 -8.96 23.39
CA ILE A 200 7.98 -7.87 22.54
C ILE A 200 8.71 -6.79 23.35
N LYS A 201 8.38 -6.67 24.64
CA LYS A 201 9.00 -5.69 25.53
C LYS A 201 10.52 -5.89 25.63
N GLY A 202 11.27 -4.82 25.44
CA GLY A 202 12.73 -4.82 25.45
C GLY A 202 13.39 -5.37 24.19
N LYS A 203 12.62 -5.79 23.18
CA LYS A 203 13.17 -6.22 21.89
C LYS A 203 13.61 -5.04 21.04
N THR A 204 14.65 -5.26 20.22
CA THR A 204 15.10 -4.29 19.22
C THR A 204 14.39 -4.54 17.90
N VAL A 205 13.96 -3.46 17.25
CA VAL A 205 13.19 -3.51 15.99
C VAL A 205 13.90 -2.73 14.89
N ALA A 206 14.20 -3.39 13.79
CA ALA A 206 14.65 -2.74 12.57
C ALA A 206 13.46 -2.53 11.61
N ILE A 207 13.20 -1.29 11.24
CA ILE A 207 12.14 -0.91 10.30
C ILE A 207 12.79 -0.41 9.01
N SER A 208 12.33 -0.91 7.86
CA SER A 208 12.59 -0.26 6.57
C SER A 208 11.35 0.52 6.14
N GLY A 209 11.57 1.67 5.54
CA GLY A 209 10.49 2.55 5.10
C GLY A 209 10.45 3.86 5.87
N PHE A 210 9.73 4.83 5.29
CA PHE A 210 9.57 6.19 5.80
C PHE A 210 8.12 6.69 5.61
N GLY A 211 7.24 5.76 5.25
CA GLY A 211 5.81 6.04 5.02
C GLY A 211 4.97 5.93 6.27
N ASN A 212 3.64 6.10 6.10
CA ASN A 212 2.67 5.98 7.18
C ASN A 212 2.74 4.62 7.89
N VAL A 213 3.08 3.56 7.15
CA VAL A 213 3.26 2.22 7.73
C VAL A 213 4.46 2.19 8.67
N ALA A 214 5.59 2.74 8.24
CA ALA A 214 6.83 2.74 9.02
C ALA A 214 6.69 3.55 10.32
N TRP A 215 6.19 4.78 10.28
CA TRP A 215 6.05 5.57 11.50
C TRP A 215 4.95 5.03 12.41
N GLY A 216 3.82 4.53 11.85
CA GLY A 216 2.82 3.83 12.67
C GLY A 216 3.39 2.60 13.36
N ALA A 217 4.21 1.81 12.65
CA ALA A 217 4.92 0.67 13.24
C ALA A 217 5.90 1.12 14.33
N ALA A 218 6.66 2.19 14.10
CA ALA A 218 7.60 2.73 15.10
C ALA A 218 6.88 3.20 16.36
N THR A 219 5.78 3.93 16.24
CA THR A 219 4.95 4.38 17.35
C THR A 219 4.42 3.20 18.15
N LYS A 220 3.78 2.23 17.48
CA LYS A 220 3.19 1.07 18.17
C LYS A 220 4.24 0.15 18.81
N ALA A 221 5.38 -0.07 18.16
CA ALA A 221 6.49 -0.84 18.73
C ALA A 221 6.99 -0.20 20.03
N THR A 222 7.13 1.12 20.06
CA THR A 222 7.53 1.88 21.23
C THR A 222 6.49 1.79 22.35
N GLU A 223 5.19 1.93 22.03
CA GLU A 223 4.11 1.77 23.01
C GLU A 223 4.08 0.37 23.64
N LEU A 224 4.43 -0.66 22.88
CA LEU A 224 4.54 -2.04 23.37
C LEU A 224 5.85 -2.31 24.14
N GLY A 225 6.71 -1.31 24.27
CA GLY A 225 7.97 -1.38 25.02
C GLY A 225 9.15 -1.95 24.25
N ALA A 226 9.06 -2.07 22.93
CA ALA A 226 10.20 -2.37 22.06
C ALA A 226 11.02 -1.12 21.75
N LYS A 227 12.25 -1.29 21.29
CA LYS A 227 13.15 -0.21 20.88
C LYS A 227 13.34 -0.24 19.36
N VAL A 228 12.81 0.73 18.66
CA VAL A 228 13.01 0.92 17.22
C VAL A 228 14.37 1.56 16.99
N VAL A 229 15.23 0.92 16.20
CA VAL A 229 16.62 1.38 15.99
C VAL A 229 16.92 1.79 14.56
N THR A 230 16.02 1.55 13.61
CA THR A 230 16.20 1.99 12.21
C THR A 230 14.91 2.51 11.58
N ILE A 231 15.07 3.46 10.67
CA ILE A 231 14.08 3.92 9.68
C ILE A 231 14.84 4.08 8.35
N SER A 232 14.22 3.83 7.20
CA SER A 232 14.88 4.00 5.91
C SER A 232 14.05 4.72 4.88
N GLY A 233 14.67 5.62 4.12
CA GLY A 233 14.12 6.33 2.98
C GLY A 233 14.68 5.83 1.64
N PRO A 234 14.37 6.54 0.53
CA PRO A 234 14.97 6.27 -0.77
C PRO A 234 16.49 6.46 -0.80
N ASP A 235 16.99 7.39 0.02
CA ASP A 235 18.39 7.81 0.12
C ASP A 235 19.27 6.86 0.95
N GLY A 236 18.69 6.06 1.85
CA GLY A 236 19.43 5.17 2.72
C GLY A 236 18.66 4.83 4.00
N TYR A 237 19.35 4.53 5.10
CA TYR A 237 18.73 4.30 6.39
C TYR A 237 19.45 5.03 7.53
N ILE A 238 18.68 5.29 8.60
CA ILE A 238 19.18 5.76 9.89
C ILE A 238 19.33 4.56 10.82
N TYR A 239 20.47 4.52 11.52
CA TYR A 239 20.67 3.68 12.70
C TYR A 239 20.81 4.57 13.93
N ASP A 240 19.89 4.43 14.89
CA ASP A 240 19.94 5.12 16.17
C ASP A 240 19.94 4.11 17.31
N PRO A 241 21.09 3.85 17.93
CA PRO A 241 21.20 2.88 19.04
C PRO A 241 20.40 3.31 20.27
N ASN A 242 20.10 4.61 20.42
CA ASN A 242 19.32 5.15 21.52
C ASN A 242 17.81 4.95 21.35
N GLY A 243 17.38 4.58 20.15
CA GLY A 243 15.98 4.37 19.78
C GLY A 243 15.34 5.59 19.10
N ILE A 244 14.39 5.30 18.21
CA ILE A 244 13.62 6.27 17.43
C ILE A 244 12.20 6.30 18.05
N SER A 245 11.92 7.31 18.88
CA SER A 245 10.65 7.46 19.59
C SER A 245 10.37 8.92 19.96
N GLY A 246 9.11 9.25 20.28
CA GLY A 246 8.72 10.60 20.70
C GLY A 246 9.09 11.66 19.67
N GLU A 247 9.80 12.70 20.10
CA GLU A 247 10.23 13.85 19.27
C GLU A 247 10.96 13.44 17.97
N LYS A 248 11.65 12.31 18.00
CA LYS A 248 12.34 11.78 16.82
C LYS A 248 11.38 11.27 15.75
N ILE A 249 10.24 10.71 16.15
CA ILE A 249 9.15 10.33 15.25
C ILE A 249 8.48 11.59 14.71
N ASP A 250 8.20 12.57 15.57
CA ASP A 250 7.58 13.83 15.19
C ASP A 250 8.44 14.57 14.16
N TYR A 251 9.75 14.67 14.39
CA TYR A 251 10.70 15.23 13.44
C TYR A 251 10.64 14.55 12.07
N MET A 252 10.58 13.21 12.05
CA MET A 252 10.50 12.44 10.82
C MET A 252 9.17 12.66 10.07
N LEU A 253 8.08 12.87 10.80
CA LEU A 253 6.77 13.21 10.22
C LEU A 253 6.80 14.62 9.59
N GLU A 254 7.41 15.61 10.26
CA GLU A 254 7.57 16.96 9.74
C GLU A 254 8.48 16.98 8.49
N LEU A 255 9.59 16.26 8.53
CA LEU A 255 10.49 16.11 7.39
C LEU A 255 9.77 15.54 6.16
N ARG A 256 8.93 14.53 6.37
CA ARG A 256 8.09 13.96 5.32
C ARG A 256 7.03 14.96 4.82
N ALA A 257 6.37 15.67 5.71
CA ALA A 257 5.34 16.66 5.37
C ALA A 257 5.89 17.83 4.55
N SER A 258 7.17 18.15 4.69
CA SER A 258 7.87 19.17 3.89
C SER A 258 8.07 18.76 2.41
N GLY A 259 7.68 17.53 2.04
CA GLY A 259 7.91 16.98 0.71
C GLY A 259 9.33 16.45 0.49
N ASN A 260 10.16 16.45 1.53
CA ASN A 260 11.53 15.94 1.49
C ASN A 260 11.52 14.45 1.87
N ASP A 261 11.53 13.59 0.88
CA ASP A 261 11.35 12.15 1.01
C ASP A 261 12.70 11.43 1.28
N ILE A 262 13.55 12.05 2.12
CA ILE A 262 14.88 11.56 2.52
C ILE A 262 15.00 11.47 4.04
N VAL A 263 15.89 10.61 4.54
CA VAL A 263 16.09 10.40 5.98
C VAL A 263 17.42 10.94 6.51
N ALA A 264 18.35 11.29 5.61
CA ALA A 264 19.68 11.80 5.98
C ALA A 264 19.68 12.94 7.01
N PRO A 265 18.79 13.95 6.96
CA PRO A 265 18.77 15.07 7.90
C PRO A 265 18.57 14.66 9.38
N TYR A 266 18.02 13.48 9.63
CA TYR A 266 17.88 12.97 10.99
C TYR A 266 19.22 12.85 11.72
N ALA A 267 20.29 12.44 11.03
CA ALA A 267 21.60 12.24 11.65
C ALA A 267 22.27 13.56 12.07
N ASP A 268 21.91 14.65 11.40
CA ASP A 268 22.38 16.00 11.77
C ASP A 268 21.64 16.53 13.00
N GLU A 269 20.33 16.23 13.11
CA GLU A 269 19.48 16.69 14.21
C GLU A 269 19.71 15.88 15.51
N PHE A 270 19.94 14.58 15.39
CA PHE A 270 20.08 13.69 16.56
C PHE A 270 21.48 13.08 16.66
N PRO A 271 22.43 13.75 17.38
CA PRO A 271 23.79 13.26 17.58
C PRO A 271 23.82 11.88 18.23
N GLY A 272 24.69 11.01 17.72
CA GLY A 272 24.77 9.61 18.15
C GLY A 272 24.04 8.63 17.26
N SER A 273 23.23 9.11 16.33
CA SER A 273 22.70 8.34 15.23
C SER A 273 23.67 8.33 14.03
N THR A 274 23.45 7.43 13.09
CA THR A 274 24.28 7.28 11.88
C THR A 274 23.39 7.15 10.64
N PHE A 275 23.68 7.92 9.60
CA PHE A 275 23.08 7.75 8.29
C PHE A 275 23.96 6.84 7.42
N VAL A 276 23.37 5.86 6.75
CA VAL A 276 24.04 4.94 5.83
C VAL A 276 23.39 5.07 4.45
N ALA A 277 24.10 5.72 3.53
CA ALA A 277 23.60 6.06 2.21
C ALA A 277 23.41 4.80 1.32
N GLY A 278 22.33 4.78 0.55
CA GLY A 278 22.08 3.80 -0.52
C GLY A 278 21.82 2.36 -0.06
N LYS A 279 21.75 2.11 1.25
CA LYS A 279 21.50 0.77 1.82
C LYS A 279 20.15 0.64 2.48
N ARG A 280 19.76 -0.60 2.77
CA ARG A 280 18.60 -0.95 3.60
C ARG A 280 19.08 -1.47 4.97
N PRO A 281 18.25 -1.36 6.05
CA PRO A 281 18.70 -1.56 7.42
C PRO A 281 18.92 -3.04 7.81
N TRP A 282 18.89 -3.97 6.88
CA TRP A 282 18.90 -5.42 7.17
C TRP A 282 20.26 -5.95 7.66
N GLU A 283 21.32 -5.16 7.60
CA GLU A 283 22.61 -5.48 8.19
C GLU A 283 22.68 -5.11 9.70
N VAL A 284 21.71 -4.35 10.20
CA VAL A 284 21.62 -3.97 11.61
C VAL A 284 21.09 -5.15 12.41
N LYS A 285 21.82 -5.52 13.47
CA LYS A 285 21.38 -6.59 14.38
C LYS A 285 20.13 -6.15 15.16
N ALA A 286 19.04 -6.84 14.97
CA ALA A 286 17.78 -6.60 15.66
C ALA A 286 17.06 -7.93 15.94
N ASP A 287 16.15 -7.94 16.92
CA ASP A 287 15.33 -9.12 17.24
C ASP A 287 14.17 -9.27 16.25
N ILE A 288 13.66 -8.15 15.72
CA ILE A 288 12.49 -8.08 14.85
C ILE A 288 12.83 -7.22 13.64
N ALA A 289 12.50 -7.70 12.43
CA ALA A 289 12.65 -6.96 11.19
C ALA A 289 11.26 -6.69 10.58
N LEU A 290 10.95 -5.43 10.30
CA LEU A 290 9.68 -4.98 9.75
C LEU A 290 9.91 -4.28 8.40
N PRO A 291 9.66 -4.94 7.27
CA PRO A 291 9.60 -4.28 5.97
C PRO A 291 8.28 -3.50 5.85
N CYS A 292 8.37 -2.16 5.78
CA CYS A 292 7.24 -1.24 5.75
C CYS A 292 7.18 -0.38 4.47
#